data_29d05b21c0e4d520c40a62b1af6f45a5
#
_entry.id   29d05b21c0e4d520c40a62b1af6f45a5
#
_cell.length_a   1.000
_cell.length_b   1.000
_cell.length_c   1.000
_cell.angle_alpha   90.00
_cell.angle_beta   90.00
_cell.angle_gamma   90.00
#
_symmetry.space_group_name_H-M   'P 1'
#
loop_
_entity.id
_entity.type
_entity.pdbx_description
1 polymer ?
#
loop_
_entity_poly.entity_id
_entity_poly.type
_entity_poly.pdbx_seq_one_letter_code
_entity_poly.pdbx_strand_id
1 'polypeptide(L)'
;MGSEKQYIDLYGSGRDALFSHSAAALNAVRDKAFDDFRRLGFPTRKVEKYKYTDMDAIFSPDYGLNLNRLDIPVNPYDVFRCDVPNLSTSLYFVVNDAFYSRLMPKSTLPEGVYVGSLNAYAAENPGFIADYYARIARTDTDAVTALNTMLAQDGLLVHVPRNVKVERAIQVINILRADVDLMVNRRVLIVLDEGAEARLLFCDHTADERRFLATQVTEVYVGANASLELYCMEETHHLNSRVSNVYIEQQADSRVSHNVITLHNGVTRNSLELALCGKGAECDVNGFVIADKEQHVDNNTLIDNRVSHCTSHELYKYVLDGRSVGAFAGKVLVREGAQKTVSDEVNRNLCATKEARMYTQPMLEIYADDVKCSHGSTVGQLNDAALFYMRQRGIPVKEARLLLEFAFINEVVDKITLEPLRDRLHYLVEKRFRGELCKCQGCSMCK
;
A
#
# COMPACT_ATOMS: atom_id res chain seq x y z
N MET A 1 16.17 24.97 7.68
CA MET A 1 16.05 23.74 8.48
C MET A 1 14.90 22.97 7.86
N GLY A 2 15.09 21.69 7.54
CA GLY A 2 14.06 20.90 6.92
C GLY A 2 12.92 20.56 7.88
N SER A 3 11.86 19.94 7.36
CA SER A 3 10.67 19.56 8.14
C SER A 3 10.94 18.50 9.23
N GLU A 4 12.10 17.82 9.18
CA GLU A 4 12.49 16.82 10.19
C GLU A 4 12.57 17.35 11.62
N LYS A 5 12.92 18.65 11.79
CA LYS A 5 13.09 19.23 13.12
C LYS A 5 11.82 19.16 13.96
N GLN A 6 10.66 19.42 13.38
CA GLN A 6 9.39 19.37 14.13
C GLN A 6 9.11 17.97 14.73
N TYR A 7 9.49 16.90 14.01
CA TYR A 7 9.29 15.52 14.48
C TYR A 7 10.34 15.10 15.51
N ILE A 8 11.56 15.63 15.43
CA ILE A 8 12.62 15.45 16.45
C ILE A 8 12.19 16.11 17.75
N ASP A 9 11.75 17.37 17.69
CA ASP A 9 11.29 18.12 18.86
C ASP A 9 10.01 17.48 19.45
N LEU A 10 9.09 17.00 18.61
CA LEU A 10 7.88 16.28 19.00
C LEU A 10 8.22 15.01 19.77
N TYR A 11 9.15 14.18 19.26
CA TYR A 11 9.55 12.95 19.96
C TYR A 11 10.17 13.27 21.32
N GLY A 12 11.04 14.29 21.39
CA GLY A 12 11.66 14.72 22.64
C GLY A 12 10.63 15.12 23.72
N SER A 13 9.60 15.87 23.31
CA SER A 13 8.55 16.33 24.23
C SER A 13 7.43 15.30 24.51
N GLY A 14 7.14 14.44 23.52
CA GLY A 14 6.03 13.46 23.57
C GLY A 14 6.46 12.04 23.94
N ARG A 15 7.73 11.79 24.23
CA ARG A 15 8.28 10.45 24.47
C ARG A 15 7.53 9.69 25.58
N ASP A 16 7.28 10.35 26.70
CA ASP A 16 6.60 9.69 27.83
C ASP A 16 5.16 9.28 27.47
N ALA A 17 4.44 10.11 26.71
CA ALA A 17 3.11 9.77 26.21
C ALA A 17 3.16 8.58 25.24
N LEU A 18 4.12 8.55 24.33
CA LEU A 18 4.32 7.42 23.41
C LEU A 18 4.57 6.11 24.16
N PHE A 19 5.45 6.15 25.17
CA PHE A 19 5.84 4.96 25.93
C PHE A 19 4.71 4.48 26.89
N SER A 20 3.93 5.38 27.45
CA SER A 20 2.84 5.03 28.38
C SER A 20 1.64 4.37 27.66
N HIS A 21 1.45 4.65 26.37
CA HIS A 21 0.34 4.14 25.59
C HIS A 21 0.72 2.98 24.64
N SER A 22 1.90 2.40 24.82
CA SER A 22 2.37 1.29 23.98
C SER A 22 3.02 0.20 24.81
N ALA A 23 2.90 -1.04 24.34
CA ALA A 23 3.54 -2.21 24.95
C ALA A 23 5.06 -2.08 24.96
N ALA A 24 5.71 -2.64 25.98
CA ALA A 24 7.16 -2.59 26.14
C ALA A 24 7.91 -3.15 24.92
N ALA A 25 7.39 -4.20 24.29
CA ALA A 25 7.98 -4.80 23.10
C ALA A 25 8.02 -3.84 21.90
N LEU A 26 6.99 -3.01 21.70
CA LEU A 26 6.98 -1.96 20.69
C LEU A 26 7.92 -0.81 21.03
N ASN A 27 7.99 -0.47 22.32
CA ASN A 27 8.85 0.61 22.82
C ASN A 27 10.35 0.28 22.68
N ALA A 28 10.72 -1.01 22.70
CA ALA A 28 12.11 -1.46 22.67
C ALA A 28 12.91 -0.99 21.45
N VAL A 29 12.24 -0.69 20.32
CA VAL A 29 12.89 -0.27 19.07
C VAL A 29 12.80 1.25 18.80
N ARG A 30 12.03 2.02 19.62
CA ARG A 30 11.72 3.42 19.34
C ARG A 30 12.93 4.34 19.40
N ASP A 31 13.72 4.24 20.47
CA ASP A 31 14.88 5.13 20.64
C ASP A 31 15.91 4.91 19.52
N LYS A 32 16.12 3.65 19.10
CA LYS A 32 16.94 3.37 17.91
C LYS A 32 16.36 3.99 16.64
N ALA A 33 15.05 3.84 16.43
CA ALA A 33 14.38 4.42 15.28
C ALA A 33 14.45 5.96 15.27
N PHE A 34 14.35 6.60 16.44
CA PHE A 34 14.55 8.03 16.59
C PHE A 34 15.98 8.46 16.22
N ASP A 35 17.01 7.74 16.70
CA ASP A 35 18.40 8.03 16.36
C ASP A 35 18.67 7.85 14.86
N ASP A 36 18.09 6.81 14.25
CA ASP A 36 18.16 6.58 12.81
C ASP A 36 17.47 7.70 12.04
N PHE A 37 16.26 8.13 12.43
CA PHE A 37 15.55 9.24 11.81
C PHE A 37 16.34 10.55 11.90
N ARG A 38 16.89 10.86 13.09
CA ARG A 38 17.72 12.05 13.32
C ARG A 38 18.96 12.06 12.44
N ARG A 39 19.57 10.90 12.20
CA ARG A 39 20.75 10.74 11.34
C ARG A 39 20.42 10.85 9.86
N LEU A 40 19.29 10.25 9.42
CA LEU A 40 18.92 10.18 8.01
C LEU A 40 18.30 11.49 7.52
N GLY A 41 17.42 12.10 8.31
CA GLY A 41 16.56 13.19 7.84
C GLY A 41 15.63 12.77 6.71
N PHE A 42 14.71 13.64 6.28
CA PHE A 42 13.89 13.31 5.11
C PHE A 42 14.73 13.31 3.83
N PRO A 43 14.51 12.32 2.95
CA PRO A 43 15.23 12.23 1.70
C PRO A 43 14.84 13.40 0.78
N THR A 44 15.83 13.98 0.15
CA THR A 44 15.61 14.99 -0.90
C THR A 44 15.41 14.30 -2.25
N ARG A 45 14.93 15.04 -3.24
CA ARG A 45 14.83 14.57 -4.64
C ARG A 45 16.17 14.18 -5.29
N LYS A 46 17.30 14.37 -4.60
CA LYS A 46 18.62 13.88 -5.04
C LYS A 46 18.81 12.39 -4.77
N VAL A 47 18.04 11.85 -3.82
CA VAL A 47 18.00 10.40 -3.55
C VAL A 47 17.15 9.75 -4.62
N GLU A 48 17.69 8.82 -5.38
CA GLU A 48 17.05 8.22 -6.56
C GLU A 48 15.66 7.64 -6.23
N LYS A 49 15.54 6.89 -5.15
CA LYS A 49 14.28 6.31 -4.64
C LYS A 49 13.19 7.37 -4.41
N TYR A 50 13.54 8.65 -4.19
CA TYR A 50 12.61 9.75 -3.87
C TYR A 50 12.61 10.89 -4.90
N LYS A 51 13.20 10.66 -6.06
CA LYS A 51 13.44 11.68 -7.10
C LYS A 51 12.16 12.40 -7.55
N TYR A 52 11.04 11.67 -7.60
CA TYR A 52 9.80 12.18 -8.17
C TYR A 52 8.79 12.65 -7.12
N THR A 53 9.05 12.46 -5.83
CA THR A 53 8.18 12.89 -4.72
C THR A 53 8.91 13.83 -3.77
N ASP A 54 8.30 14.97 -3.47
CA ASP A 54 8.84 15.95 -2.55
C ASP A 54 8.43 15.61 -1.10
N MET A 55 9.32 14.95 -0.38
CA MET A 55 9.05 14.51 0.98
C MET A 55 8.96 15.70 1.95
N ASP A 56 9.78 16.75 1.76
CA ASP A 56 9.71 17.95 2.60
C ASP A 56 8.35 18.65 2.46
N ALA A 57 7.81 18.75 1.24
CA ALA A 57 6.49 19.32 1.01
C ALA A 57 5.36 18.50 1.68
N ILE A 58 5.49 17.18 1.75
CA ILE A 58 4.50 16.29 2.39
C ILE A 58 4.54 16.44 3.91
N PHE A 59 5.74 16.54 4.50
CA PHE A 59 5.93 16.51 5.95
C PHE A 59 6.06 17.89 6.60
N SER A 60 6.16 18.99 5.82
CA SER A 60 6.31 20.35 6.35
C SER A 60 5.05 20.96 6.98
N PRO A 61 3.79 20.62 6.57
CA PRO A 61 2.64 21.16 7.24
C PRO A 61 2.58 20.77 8.72
N ASP A 62 1.99 21.66 9.52
CA ASP A 62 1.77 21.40 10.95
C ASP A 62 0.53 20.50 11.12
N TYR A 63 0.79 19.22 11.40
CA TYR A 63 -0.25 18.24 11.66
C TYR A 63 -0.37 17.98 13.16
N GLY A 64 -1.61 17.86 13.65
CA GLY A 64 -1.86 17.28 14.95
C GLY A 64 -1.47 15.80 14.98
N LEU A 65 -1.04 15.31 16.16
CA LEU A 65 -0.82 13.88 16.44
C LEU A 65 -1.56 13.49 17.71
N ASN A 66 -2.20 12.33 17.70
CA ASN A 66 -2.95 11.83 18.84
C ASN A 66 -2.06 10.99 19.78
N LEU A 67 -0.99 11.58 20.32
CA LEU A 67 -0.04 10.87 21.19
C LEU A 67 -0.66 10.38 22.49
N ASN A 68 -1.65 11.11 23.01
CA ASN A 68 -2.36 10.77 24.26
C ASN A 68 -3.52 9.79 24.03
N ARG A 69 -3.69 9.26 22.81
CA ARG A 69 -4.74 8.29 22.45
C ARG A 69 -6.15 8.75 22.86
N LEU A 70 -6.43 10.05 22.66
CA LEU A 70 -7.77 10.59 22.87
C LEU A 70 -8.77 9.84 21.99
N ASP A 71 -9.94 9.53 22.58
CA ASP A 71 -11.02 8.89 21.83
C ASP A 71 -11.60 9.85 20.79
N ILE A 72 -11.52 9.46 19.52
CA ILE A 72 -12.10 10.19 18.40
C ILE A 72 -13.39 9.46 18.01
N PRO A 73 -14.57 10.02 18.33
CA PRO A 73 -15.82 9.32 18.12
C PRO A 73 -16.09 9.14 16.62
N VAL A 74 -16.32 7.91 16.23
CA VAL A 74 -16.73 7.52 14.88
C VAL A 74 -17.51 6.23 14.95
N ASN A 75 -18.57 6.12 14.16
CA ASN A 75 -19.15 4.83 13.85
C ASN A 75 -18.60 4.40 12.46
N PRO A 76 -17.72 3.41 12.39
CA PRO A 76 -17.11 2.99 11.12
C PRO A 76 -18.12 2.63 10.04
N TYR A 77 -19.28 2.08 10.40
CA TYR A 77 -20.33 1.71 9.44
C TYR A 77 -21.05 2.91 8.81
N ASP A 78 -21.01 4.09 9.44
CA ASP A 78 -21.58 5.31 8.85
C ASP A 78 -20.67 5.89 7.77
N VAL A 79 -19.36 5.63 7.88
CA VAL A 79 -18.32 6.08 6.94
C VAL A 79 -18.12 5.06 5.83
N PHE A 80 -18.06 3.77 6.21
CA PHE A 80 -17.81 2.68 5.28
C PHE A 80 -19.09 2.27 4.57
N ARG A 81 -19.14 2.61 3.29
CA ARG A 81 -20.20 2.21 2.37
C ARG A 81 -19.67 1.43 1.16
N CYS A 82 -18.44 0.96 1.23
CA CYS A 82 -17.90 0.07 0.22
C CYS A 82 -18.59 -1.30 0.38
N ASP A 83 -19.70 -1.43 -0.29
CA ASP A 83 -20.41 -2.68 -0.38
C ASP A 83 -19.87 -3.43 -1.60
N VAL A 84 -19.01 -4.41 -1.35
CA VAL A 84 -18.65 -5.38 -2.38
C VAL A 84 -19.72 -6.47 -2.33
N PRO A 85 -20.70 -6.46 -3.26
CA PRO A 85 -21.77 -7.44 -3.24
C PRO A 85 -21.20 -8.86 -3.24
N ASN A 86 -21.75 -9.72 -2.40
CA ASN A 86 -21.35 -11.13 -2.27
C ASN A 86 -19.93 -11.38 -1.78
N LEU A 87 -19.19 -10.35 -1.36
CA LEU A 87 -17.91 -10.54 -0.70
C LEU A 87 -18.16 -10.96 0.76
N SER A 88 -18.17 -12.27 1.00
CA SER A 88 -18.21 -12.81 2.35
C SER A 88 -16.84 -12.59 3.02
N THR A 89 -16.68 -11.47 3.74
CA THR A 89 -15.44 -11.12 4.43
C THR A 89 -15.60 -11.13 5.94
N SER A 90 -14.47 -11.30 6.63
CA SER A 90 -14.33 -10.92 8.03
C SER A 90 -13.89 -9.46 8.08
N LEU A 91 -14.80 -8.56 8.47
CA LEU A 91 -14.63 -7.11 8.38
C LEU A 91 -14.06 -6.53 9.67
N TYR A 92 -12.93 -5.84 9.58
CA TYR A 92 -12.25 -5.15 10.66
C TYR A 92 -12.03 -3.67 10.32
N PHE A 93 -11.85 -2.85 11.35
CA PHE A 93 -11.63 -1.43 11.19
C PHE A 93 -10.36 -0.95 11.90
N VAL A 94 -9.65 -0.04 11.25
CA VAL A 94 -8.59 0.77 11.84
C VAL A 94 -9.01 2.23 11.71
N VAL A 95 -9.17 2.91 12.82
CA VAL A 95 -9.52 4.34 12.85
C VAL A 95 -8.25 5.12 13.14
N ASN A 96 -7.88 5.97 12.19
CA ASN A 96 -6.60 6.66 12.19
C ASN A 96 -5.43 5.65 12.23
N ASP A 97 -4.81 5.45 13.37
CA ASP A 97 -3.71 4.51 13.61
C ASP A 97 -4.03 3.47 14.70
N ALA A 98 -5.30 3.37 15.14
CA ALA A 98 -5.73 2.45 16.16
C ALA A 98 -6.66 1.36 15.63
N PHE A 99 -6.43 0.12 16.05
CA PHE A 99 -7.37 -0.97 15.80
C PHE A 99 -8.69 -0.71 16.53
N TYR A 100 -9.83 -0.82 15.83
CA TYR A 100 -11.14 -0.52 16.40
C TYR A 100 -11.81 -1.78 16.95
N SER A 101 -11.55 -2.08 18.23
CA SER A 101 -12.03 -3.30 18.89
C SER A 101 -13.50 -3.30 19.29
N ARG A 102 -14.19 -2.14 19.23
CA ARG A 102 -15.61 -2.04 19.64
C ARG A 102 -16.59 -2.75 18.70
N LEU A 103 -16.16 -3.04 17.47
CA LEU A 103 -16.95 -3.74 16.45
C LEU A 103 -16.11 -4.87 15.86
N MET A 104 -16.30 -6.06 16.39
CA MET A 104 -15.64 -7.26 15.86
C MET A 104 -16.58 -8.01 14.91
N PRO A 105 -16.06 -8.67 13.86
CA PRO A 105 -16.87 -9.46 12.95
C PRO A 105 -17.57 -10.60 13.70
N LYS A 106 -18.79 -10.92 13.27
CA LYS A 106 -19.56 -12.06 13.81
C LYS A 106 -19.05 -13.42 13.33
N SER A 107 -18.25 -13.44 12.25
CA SER A 107 -17.64 -14.66 11.72
C SER A 107 -16.48 -15.10 12.60
N THR A 108 -16.47 -16.37 12.96
CA THR A 108 -15.32 -16.98 13.64
C THR A 108 -14.20 -17.22 12.63
N LEU A 109 -12.98 -16.80 12.99
CA LEU A 109 -11.78 -17.21 12.29
C LEU A 109 -11.42 -18.67 12.65
N PRO A 110 -10.65 -19.37 11.80
CA PRO A 110 -10.09 -20.66 12.19
C PRO A 110 -9.31 -20.58 13.51
N GLU A 111 -9.22 -21.70 14.21
CA GLU A 111 -8.50 -21.78 15.48
C GLU A 111 -7.04 -21.30 15.35
N GLY A 112 -6.60 -20.50 16.31
CA GLY A 112 -5.25 -19.93 16.36
C GLY A 112 -5.02 -18.73 15.46
N VAL A 113 -5.92 -18.37 14.56
CA VAL A 113 -5.79 -17.15 13.74
C VAL A 113 -6.07 -15.93 14.59
N TYR A 114 -5.15 -14.97 14.57
CA TYR A 114 -5.32 -13.69 15.22
C TYR A 114 -5.45 -12.56 14.19
N VAL A 115 -6.45 -11.71 14.38
CA VAL A 115 -6.61 -10.42 13.69
C VAL A 115 -7.04 -9.39 14.72
N GLY A 116 -6.18 -8.42 15.00
CA GLY A 116 -6.47 -7.48 16.08
C GLY A 116 -5.41 -6.40 16.29
N SER A 117 -5.51 -5.71 17.41
CA SER A 117 -4.55 -4.68 17.81
C SER A 117 -3.14 -5.25 17.96
N LEU A 118 -2.20 -4.63 17.24
CA LEU A 118 -0.78 -4.95 17.37
C LEU A 118 -0.28 -4.67 18.80
N ASN A 119 -0.73 -3.56 19.40
CA ASN A 119 -0.34 -3.17 20.76
C ASN A 119 -0.85 -4.14 21.83
N ALA A 120 -2.12 -4.56 21.72
CA ALA A 120 -2.68 -5.53 22.65
C ALA A 120 -1.95 -6.88 22.58
N TYR A 121 -1.71 -7.38 21.36
CA TYR A 121 -0.96 -8.62 21.17
C TYR A 121 0.48 -8.52 21.68
N ALA A 122 1.13 -7.38 21.48
CA ALA A 122 2.49 -7.13 21.92
C ALA A 122 2.63 -7.15 23.44
N ALA A 123 1.60 -6.74 24.17
CA ALA A 123 1.59 -6.80 25.63
C ALA A 123 1.53 -8.23 26.17
N GLU A 124 0.81 -9.11 25.48
CA GLU A 124 0.62 -10.52 25.87
C GLU A 124 1.71 -11.44 25.32
N ASN A 125 2.27 -11.11 24.15
CA ASN A 125 3.21 -11.97 23.40
C ASN A 125 4.51 -11.23 23.02
N PRO A 126 5.29 -10.71 23.99
CA PRO A 126 6.47 -9.88 23.70
C PRO A 126 7.57 -10.63 22.92
N GLY A 127 7.69 -11.94 23.11
CA GLY A 127 8.65 -12.78 22.37
C GLY A 127 8.33 -12.83 20.87
N PHE A 128 7.06 -13.09 20.52
CA PHE A 128 6.63 -13.07 19.14
C PHE A 128 6.91 -11.72 18.45
N ILE A 129 6.60 -10.63 19.14
CA ILE A 129 6.87 -9.29 18.60
C ILE A 129 8.36 -9.05 18.41
N ALA A 130 9.19 -9.50 19.34
CA ALA A 130 10.64 -9.37 19.21
C ALA A 130 11.22 -10.13 18.01
N ASP A 131 10.57 -11.21 17.57
CA ASP A 131 11.00 -12.00 16.41
C ASP A 131 10.65 -11.37 15.08
N TYR A 132 9.55 -10.62 15.00
CA TYR A 132 9.00 -10.12 13.72
C TYR A 132 8.98 -8.60 13.59
N TYR A 133 8.68 -7.83 14.64
CA TYR A 133 8.47 -6.40 14.57
C TYR A 133 9.77 -5.62 14.34
N ALA A 134 9.79 -4.74 13.33
CA ALA A 134 10.94 -3.94 12.91
C ALA A 134 12.17 -4.77 12.54
N ARG A 135 11.96 -5.99 11.99
CA ARG A 135 13.05 -6.88 11.55
C ARG A 135 13.39 -6.70 10.08
N ILE A 136 12.39 -6.69 9.22
CA ILE A 136 12.58 -6.47 7.78
C ILE A 136 12.35 -5.01 7.40
N ALA A 137 11.50 -4.28 8.13
CA ALA A 137 11.34 -2.83 8.00
C ALA A 137 12.48 -2.10 8.75
N ARG A 138 13.64 -2.04 8.13
CA ARG A 138 14.86 -1.49 8.72
C ARG A 138 14.78 0.03 8.85
N THR A 139 14.98 0.54 10.06
CA THR A 139 14.95 1.97 10.37
C THR A 139 16.20 2.71 9.93
N ASP A 140 17.33 2.01 9.81
CA ASP A 140 18.64 2.58 9.45
C ASP A 140 18.81 2.89 7.96
N THR A 141 17.87 2.46 7.11
CA THR A 141 17.93 2.63 5.64
C THR A 141 16.87 3.56 5.08
N ASP A 142 15.76 3.78 5.80
CA ASP A 142 14.64 4.59 5.32
C ASP A 142 14.08 5.48 6.42
N ALA A 143 14.09 6.80 6.18
CA ALA A 143 13.69 7.80 7.17
C ALA A 143 12.19 7.77 7.50
N VAL A 144 11.31 7.42 6.52
CA VAL A 144 9.86 7.31 6.78
C VAL A 144 9.56 6.08 7.63
N THR A 145 10.27 4.98 7.38
CA THR A 145 10.18 3.79 8.22
C THR A 145 10.67 4.06 9.64
N ALA A 146 11.75 4.82 9.79
CA ALA A 146 12.26 5.26 11.09
C ALA A 146 11.24 6.15 11.82
N LEU A 147 10.70 7.18 11.12
CA LEU A 147 9.66 8.07 11.65
C LEU A 147 8.41 7.29 12.09
N ASN A 148 7.90 6.40 11.25
CA ASN A 148 6.74 5.56 11.59
C ASN A 148 7.04 4.70 12.82
N THR A 149 8.19 4.03 12.86
CA THR A 149 8.58 3.15 13.97
C THR A 149 8.72 3.90 15.29
N MET A 150 9.24 5.12 15.28
CA MET A 150 9.36 5.93 16.49
C MET A 150 8.02 6.47 16.98
N LEU A 151 7.02 6.68 16.12
CA LEU A 151 5.75 7.31 16.47
C LEU A 151 4.55 6.35 16.57
N ALA A 152 4.55 5.22 15.88
CA ALA A 152 3.43 4.28 15.88
C ALA A 152 3.18 3.70 17.28
N GLN A 153 1.94 3.78 17.78
CA GLN A 153 1.56 3.30 19.12
C GLN A 153 0.69 2.04 19.09
N ASP A 154 -0.01 1.83 17.95
CA ASP A 154 -0.85 0.67 17.70
C ASP A 154 -0.85 0.37 16.19
N GLY A 155 -1.71 -0.49 15.77
CA GLY A 155 -1.90 -0.89 14.39
C GLY A 155 -2.61 -2.24 14.30
N LEU A 156 -2.31 -2.97 13.25
CA LEU A 156 -2.93 -4.27 12.98
C LEU A 156 -1.88 -5.38 13.05
N LEU A 157 -2.21 -6.46 13.71
CA LEU A 157 -1.54 -7.75 13.58
C LEU A 157 -2.49 -8.77 12.94
N VAL A 158 -1.98 -9.48 11.94
CA VAL A 158 -2.59 -10.69 11.38
C VAL A 158 -1.59 -11.83 11.52
N HIS A 159 -1.96 -12.87 12.26
CA HIS A 159 -1.18 -14.10 12.37
C HIS A 159 -2.01 -15.30 11.96
N VAL A 160 -1.52 -16.08 11.01
CA VAL A 160 -2.15 -17.30 10.54
C VAL A 160 -1.21 -18.47 10.85
N PRO A 161 -1.60 -19.37 11.75
CA PRO A 161 -0.76 -20.48 12.18
C PRO A 161 -0.49 -21.50 11.06
N ARG A 162 0.50 -22.35 11.32
CA ARG A 162 0.96 -23.40 10.41
C ARG A 162 -0.19 -24.26 9.87
N ASN A 163 -0.21 -24.45 8.54
CA ASN A 163 -1.20 -25.24 7.80
C ASN A 163 -2.66 -24.80 7.95
N VAL A 164 -2.90 -23.57 8.43
CA VAL A 164 -4.26 -23.02 8.53
C VAL A 164 -4.60 -22.25 7.26
N LYS A 165 -5.78 -22.52 6.72
CA LYS A 165 -6.36 -21.83 5.56
C LYS A 165 -7.49 -20.92 6.02
N VAL A 166 -7.37 -19.63 5.74
CA VAL A 166 -8.42 -18.65 5.99
C VAL A 166 -9.28 -18.51 4.73
N GLU A 167 -10.38 -19.26 4.66
CA GLU A 167 -11.22 -19.32 3.46
C GLU A 167 -11.86 -17.97 3.11
N ARG A 168 -12.34 -17.24 4.13
CA ARG A 168 -12.95 -15.92 3.94
C ARG A 168 -11.87 -14.84 3.92
N ALA A 169 -11.93 -13.96 2.94
CA ALA A 169 -11.03 -12.82 2.92
C ALA A 169 -11.18 -11.96 4.19
N ILE A 170 -10.07 -11.56 4.76
CA ILE A 170 -10.00 -10.60 5.87
C ILE A 170 -10.00 -9.21 5.25
N GLN A 171 -11.04 -8.43 5.51
CA GLN A 171 -11.15 -7.06 5.02
C GLN A 171 -10.88 -6.08 6.15
N VAL A 172 -9.96 -5.17 5.93
CA VAL A 172 -9.55 -4.12 6.87
C VAL A 172 -9.87 -2.75 6.27
N ILE A 173 -10.73 -2.01 6.91
CA ILE A 173 -11.10 -0.67 6.49
C ILE A 173 -10.34 0.33 7.36
N ASN A 174 -9.45 1.05 6.72
CA ASN A 174 -8.73 2.16 7.31
C ASN A 174 -9.54 3.45 7.12
N ILE A 175 -9.92 4.08 8.20
CA ILE A 175 -10.72 5.32 8.21
C ILE A 175 -9.87 6.45 8.80
N LEU A 176 -9.70 7.53 8.05
CA LEU A 176 -9.15 8.79 8.56
C LEU A 176 -10.29 9.68 9.03
N ARG A 177 -10.28 10.05 10.32
CA ARG A 177 -11.29 10.87 10.98
C ARG A 177 -10.62 11.86 11.94
N ALA A 178 -10.87 13.17 11.76
CA ALA A 178 -10.43 14.19 12.69
C ALA A 178 -11.19 15.51 12.48
N ASP A 179 -11.20 16.34 13.52
CA ASP A 179 -11.73 17.70 13.45
C ASP A 179 -10.66 18.74 13.07
N VAL A 180 -9.39 18.31 13.04
CA VAL A 180 -8.20 19.12 12.69
C VAL A 180 -7.37 18.39 11.64
N ASP A 181 -6.42 19.08 11.02
CA ASP A 181 -5.42 18.45 10.17
C ASP A 181 -4.59 17.45 11.02
N LEU A 182 -4.49 16.21 10.59
CA LEU A 182 -3.97 15.13 11.42
C LEU A 182 -2.94 14.27 10.66
N MET A 183 -1.85 13.95 11.33
CA MET A 183 -0.93 12.89 10.93
C MET A 183 -1.24 11.61 11.70
N VAL A 184 -1.25 10.48 10.98
CA VAL A 184 -1.43 9.14 11.55
C VAL A 184 -0.25 8.24 11.17
N ASN A 185 0.14 7.36 12.10
CA ASN A 185 1.27 6.47 11.92
C ASN A 185 0.80 5.02 12.06
N ARG A 186 0.33 4.44 10.97
CA ARG A 186 -0.18 3.07 10.93
C ARG A 186 0.95 2.06 10.90
N ARG A 187 0.83 1.02 11.69
CA ARG A 187 1.72 -0.13 11.65
C ARG A 187 0.94 -1.40 11.38
N VAL A 188 1.44 -2.23 10.46
CA VAL A 188 0.81 -3.52 10.12
C VAL A 188 1.86 -4.61 10.17
N LEU A 189 1.57 -5.69 10.88
CA LEU A 189 2.39 -6.89 10.91
C LEU A 189 1.54 -8.09 10.46
N ILE A 190 2.00 -8.78 9.43
CA ILE A 190 1.32 -9.95 8.86
C ILE A 190 2.32 -11.11 8.91
N VAL A 191 1.94 -12.19 9.59
CA VAL A 191 2.75 -13.40 9.71
C VAL A 191 1.90 -14.59 9.27
N LEU A 192 2.31 -15.23 8.19
CA LEU A 192 1.78 -16.51 7.73
C LEU A 192 2.83 -17.58 8.00
N ASP A 193 2.53 -18.51 8.90
CA ASP A 193 3.41 -19.63 9.18
C ASP A 193 3.46 -20.61 8.00
N GLU A 194 4.30 -21.62 8.07
CA GLU A 194 4.46 -22.63 7.02
C GLU A 194 3.13 -23.26 6.60
N GLY A 195 2.85 -23.30 5.30
CA GLY A 195 1.62 -23.87 4.73
C GLY A 195 0.34 -23.09 5.02
N ALA A 196 0.44 -21.88 5.59
CA ALA A 196 -0.71 -21.02 5.85
C ALA A 196 -1.23 -20.35 4.57
N GLU A 197 -2.54 -20.13 4.47
CA GLU A 197 -3.15 -19.43 3.33
C GLU A 197 -4.10 -18.34 3.82
N ALA A 198 -3.97 -17.12 3.26
CA ALA A 198 -4.85 -15.99 3.57
C ALA A 198 -5.03 -15.04 2.38
N ARG A 199 -6.18 -14.38 2.36
CA ARG A 199 -6.50 -13.25 1.47
C ARG A 199 -6.85 -12.03 2.32
N LEU A 200 -6.13 -10.93 2.10
CA LEU A 200 -6.28 -9.68 2.85
C LEU A 200 -6.65 -8.54 1.91
N LEU A 201 -7.68 -7.79 2.25
CA LEU A 201 -8.12 -6.61 1.51
C LEU A 201 -8.07 -5.39 2.42
N PHE A 202 -7.17 -4.45 2.15
CA PHE A 202 -7.09 -3.16 2.81
C PHE A 202 -7.76 -2.09 1.95
N CYS A 203 -8.65 -1.30 2.57
CA CYS A 203 -9.31 -0.18 1.91
C CYS A 203 -9.07 1.10 2.72
N ASP A 204 -8.49 2.11 2.09
CA ASP A 204 -8.24 3.41 2.71
C ASP A 204 -9.34 4.41 2.34
N HIS A 205 -9.99 4.98 3.37
CA HIS A 205 -11.05 5.99 3.23
C HIS A 205 -10.82 7.17 4.16
N THR A 206 -11.41 8.32 3.80
CA THR A 206 -11.47 9.52 4.63
C THR A 206 -12.92 9.83 4.99
N ALA A 207 -13.18 10.13 6.27
CA ALA A 207 -14.50 10.54 6.75
C ALA A 207 -14.74 12.04 6.61
N ASP A 208 -13.68 12.83 6.70
CA ASP A 208 -13.72 14.29 6.79
C ASP A 208 -12.87 14.93 5.69
N GLU A 209 -13.26 16.15 5.29
CA GLU A 209 -12.51 17.00 4.36
C GLU A 209 -11.41 17.79 5.13
N ARG A 210 -10.56 17.08 5.87
CA ARG A 210 -9.38 17.64 6.54
C ARG A 210 -8.13 17.19 5.81
N ARG A 211 -7.05 17.90 6.02
CA ARG A 211 -5.75 17.45 5.52
C ARG A 211 -5.24 16.33 6.39
N PHE A 212 -5.02 15.16 5.79
CA PHE A 212 -4.40 14.04 6.48
C PHE A 212 -3.03 13.73 5.89
N LEU A 213 -2.11 13.35 6.77
CA LEU A 213 -0.88 12.66 6.40
C LEU A 213 -0.92 11.27 7.02
N ALA A 214 -1.03 10.25 6.20
CA ALA A 214 -0.98 8.86 6.66
C ALA A 214 0.39 8.26 6.32
N THR A 215 1.21 7.96 7.32
CA THR A 215 2.35 7.05 7.12
C THR A 215 1.92 5.64 7.47
N GLN A 216 2.35 4.67 6.67
CA GLN A 216 2.08 3.26 6.94
C GLN A 216 3.34 2.43 6.70
N VAL A 217 3.69 1.59 7.67
CA VAL A 217 4.73 0.57 7.49
C VAL A 217 4.11 -0.80 7.71
N THR A 218 4.25 -1.65 6.70
CA THR A 218 3.72 -3.02 6.71
C THR A 218 4.88 -4.00 6.59
N GLU A 219 4.97 -4.92 7.54
CA GLU A 219 5.89 -6.05 7.51
C GLU A 219 5.12 -7.33 7.27
N VAL A 220 5.56 -8.13 6.30
CA VAL A 220 4.88 -9.36 5.88
C VAL A 220 5.89 -10.50 5.85
N TYR A 221 5.63 -11.53 6.63
CA TYR A 221 6.41 -12.77 6.66
C TYR A 221 5.56 -13.90 6.10
N VAL A 222 6.06 -14.53 5.03
CA VAL A 222 5.36 -15.63 4.36
C VAL A 222 6.21 -16.88 4.46
N GLY A 223 5.78 -17.81 5.31
CA GLY A 223 6.45 -19.07 5.60
C GLY A 223 6.55 -19.98 4.37
N ALA A 224 7.34 -21.06 4.49
CA ALA A 224 7.47 -22.04 3.42
C ALA A 224 6.10 -22.64 3.04
N ASN A 225 5.85 -22.85 1.74
CA ASN A 225 4.59 -23.36 1.20
C ASN A 225 3.34 -22.51 1.54
N ALA A 226 3.51 -21.31 2.11
CA ALA A 226 2.40 -20.43 2.43
C ALA A 226 1.96 -19.59 1.23
N SER A 227 0.70 -19.14 1.22
CA SER A 227 0.12 -18.36 0.14
C SER A 227 -0.60 -17.12 0.68
N LEU A 228 -0.23 -15.95 0.18
CA LEU A 228 -0.84 -14.66 0.53
C LEU A 228 -1.32 -13.92 -0.72
N GLU A 229 -2.61 -13.53 -0.72
CA GLU A 229 -3.11 -12.52 -1.63
C GLU A 229 -3.36 -11.23 -0.83
N LEU A 230 -2.67 -10.17 -1.20
CA LEU A 230 -2.75 -8.86 -0.54
C LEU A 230 -3.27 -7.81 -1.53
N TYR A 231 -4.41 -7.23 -1.24
CA TYR A 231 -5.05 -6.17 -2.00
C TYR A 231 -5.05 -4.88 -1.19
N CYS A 232 -4.52 -3.80 -1.76
CA CYS A 232 -4.46 -2.47 -1.16
C CYS A 232 -5.19 -1.48 -2.06
N MET A 233 -6.34 -1.01 -1.63
CA MET A 233 -7.19 -0.08 -2.38
C MET A 233 -7.22 1.27 -1.70
N GLU A 234 -6.92 2.34 -2.45
CA GLU A 234 -6.97 3.72 -1.98
C GLU A 234 -8.08 4.51 -2.68
N GLU A 235 -9.01 5.00 -1.87
CA GLU A 235 -10.09 5.91 -2.27
C GLU A 235 -10.22 6.99 -1.18
N THR A 236 -9.29 7.94 -1.20
CA THR A 236 -9.22 9.04 -0.25
C THR A 236 -9.52 10.37 -0.96
N HIS A 237 -9.55 11.51 -0.28
CA HIS A 237 -9.80 12.79 -0.95
C HIS A 237 -8.48 13.50 -1.36
N HIS A 238 -8.62 14.57 -2.16
CA HIS A 238 -7.49 15.29 -2.78
C HIS A 238 -6.55 16.02 -1.79
N LEU A 239 -6.98 16.27 -0.53
CA LEU A 239 -6.13 16.86 0.51
C LEU A 239 -5.32 15.82 1.28
N ASN A 240 -5.52 14.53 0.99
CA ASN A 240 -4.83 13.46 1.68
C ASN A 240 -3.45 13.22 1.10
N SER A 241 -2.45 13.09 2.00
CA SER A 241 -1.12 12.60 1.66
C SER A 241 -0.90 11.24 2.32
N ARG A 242 -0.41 10.27 1.55
CA ARG A 242 -0.13 8.91 2.03
C ARG A 242 1.28 8.49 1.63
N VAL A 243 2.06 8.03 2.60
CA VAL A 243 3.37 7.41 2.37
C VAL A 243 3.36 6.02 2.99
N SER A 244 3.43 5.00 2.13
CA SER A 244 3.33 3.59 2.53
C SER A 244 4.58 2.83 2.14
N ASN A 245 5.21 2.18 3.12
CA ASN A 245 6.33 1.27 2.91
C ASN A 245 5.89 -0.16 3.27
N VAL A 246 6.00 -1.07 2.32
CA VAL A 246 5.66 -2.49 2.48
C VAL A 246 6.94 -3.31 2.32
N TYR A 247 7.21 -4.15 3.28
CA TYR A 247 8.34 -5.07 3.30
C TYR A 247 7.80 -6.49 3.36
N ILE A 248 8.18 -7.34 2.41
CA ILE A 248 7.73 -8.73 2.31
C ILE A 248 8.94 -9.65 2.26
N GLU A 249 8.95 -10.67 3.09
CA GLU A 249 9.94 -11.75 3.05
C GLU A 249 9.24 -13.09 2.80
N GLN A 250 9.67 -13.79 1.73
CA GLN A 250 9.12 -15.07 1.29
C GLN A 250 10.08 -16.22 1.48
N GLN A 251 9.60 -17.30 2.09
CA GLN A 251 10.34 -18.56 2.25
C GLN A 251 10.06 -19.53 1.09
N ALA A 252 10.66 -20.74 1.16
CA ALA A 252 10.63 -21.70 0.07
C ALA A 252 9.22 -22.09 -0.38
N ASP A 253 9.01 -22.20 -1.70
CA ASP A 253 7.77 -22.63 -2.35
C ASP A 253 6.53 -21.83 -1.94
N SER A 254 6.73 -20.61 -1.41
CA SER A 254 5.66 -19.69 -1.03
C SER A 254 5.16 -18.87 -2.23
N ARG A 255 3.92 -18.39 -2.15
CA ARG A 255 3.30 -17.55 -3.18
C ARG A 255 2.77 -16.26 -2.58
N VAL A 256 3.07 -15.14 -3.23
CA VAL A 256 2.53 -13.83 -2.87
C VAL A 256 1.94 -13.15 -4.11
N SER A 257 0.70 -12.71 -4.00
CA SER A 257 0.11 -11.76 -4.95
C SER A 257 -0.14 -10.43 -4.23
N HIS A 258 0.58 -9.37 -4.63
CA HIS A 258 0.44 -8.03 -4.06
C HIS A 258 -0.17 -7.08 -5.10
N ASN A 259 -1.36 -6.54 -4.80
CA ASN A 259 -2.14 -5.73 -5.72
C ASN A 259 -2.39 -4.34 -5.14
N VAL A 260 -1.92 -3.28 -5.84
CA VAL A 260 -2.06 -1.88 -5.42
C VAL A 260 -3.00 -1.14 -6.35
N ILE A 261 -4.08 -0.61 -5.81
CA ILE A 261 -5.17 0.00 -6.56
C ILE A 261 -5.36 1.43 -6.07
N THR A 262 -5.06 2.43 -6.90
CA THR A 262 -5.32 3.84 -6.59
C THR A 262 -6.42 4.37 -7.49
N LEU A 263 -7.61 4.54 -6.90
CA LEU A 263 -8.79 5.08 -7.60
C LEU A 263 -8.93 6.60 -7.40
N HIS A 264 -8.63 7.09 -6.21
CA HIS A 264 -8.63 8.52 -5.89
C HIS A 264 -7.75 8.82 -4.68
N ASN A 265 -7.00 9.93 -4.76
CA ASN A 265 -6.07 10.37 -3.73
C ASN A 265 -5.76 11.88 -3.86
N GLY A 266 -4.87 12.37 -3.03
CA GLY A 266 -4.14 13.62 -3.25
C GLY A 266 -2.70 13.34 -3.70
N VAL A 267 -1.82 13.08 -2.73
CA VAL A 267 -0.43 12.68 -2.97
C VAL A 267 -0.20 11.31 -2.36
N THR A 268 0.19 10.35 -3.18
CA THR A 268 0.46 8.99 -2.71
C THR A 268 1.85 8.54 -3.14
N ARG A 269 2.61 8.04 -2.16
CA ARG A 269 3.85 7.34 -2.42
C ARG A 269 3.79 5.95 -1.79
N ASN A 270 3.94 4.94 -2.63
CA ASN A 270 4.05 3.54 -2.23
C ASN A 270 5.47 3.04 -2.48
N SER A 271 6.04 2.35 -1.51
CA SER A 271 7.31 1.63 -1.65
C SER A 271 7.10 0.18 -1.27
N LEU A 272 7.51 -0.73 -2.14
CA LEU A 272 7.52 -2.17 -1.92
C LEU A 272 8.96 -2.67 -1.94
N GLU A 273 9.35 -3.41 -0.91
CA GLU A 273 10.57 -4.22 -0.91
C GLU A 273 10.17 -5.68 -0.66
N LEU A 274 10.29 -6.52 -1.69
CA LEU A 274 9.91 -7.92 -1.65
C LEU A 274 11.14 -8.79 -1.85
N ALA A 275 11.47 -9.60 -0.84
CA ALA A 275 12.62 -10.47 -0.84
C ALA A 275 12.22 -11.95 -0.97
N LEU A 276 12.71 -12.60 -2.03
CA LEU A 276 12.55 -14.04 -2.27
C LEU A 276 13.72 -14.75 -1.62
N CYS A 277 13.51 -15.24 -0.38
CA CYS A 277 14.54 -15.81 0.48
C CYS A 277 14.60 -17.34 0.43
N GLY A 278 13.55 -17.98 -0.08
CA GLY A 278 13.46 -19.43 -0.23
C GLY A 278 13.35 -19.87 -1.68
N LYS A 279 13.96 -21.03 -2.00
CA LYS A 279 13.91 -21.61 -3.35
C LYS A 279 12.48 -21.92 -3.76
N GLY A 280 12.13 -21.67 -5.04
CA GLY A 280 10.80 -21.92 -5.57
C GLY A 280 9.76 -20.87 -5.15
N ALA A 281 10.15 -19.78 -4.49
CA ALA A 281 9.23 -18.69 -4.16
C ALA A 281 8.75 -17.98 -5.42
N GLU A 282 7.45 -17.66 -5.46
CA GLU A 282 6.79 -17.00 -6.59
C GLU A 282 6.09 -15.74 -6.11
N CYS A 283 6.17 -14.64 -6.87
CA CYS A 283 5.40 -13.45 -6.60
C CYS A 283 4.82 -12.80 -7.86
N ASP A 284 3.57 -12.33 -7.72
CA ASP A 284 2.89 -11.45 -8.69
C ASP A 284 2.66 -10.09 -8.02
N VAL A 285 3.23 -9.04 -8.59
CA VAL A 285 3.08 -7.66 -8.12
C VAL A 285 2.32 -6.86 -9.16
N ASN A 286 1.09 -6.48 -8.86
CA ASN A 286 0.24 -5.79 -9.81
C ASN A 286 -0.24 -4.46 -9.25
N GLY A 287 -0.37 -3.45 -10.11
CA GLY A 287 -0.93 -2.19 -9.70
C GLY A 287 -1.59 -1.43 -10.84
N PHE A 288 -2.63 -0.67 -10.51
CA PHE A 288 -3.12 0.34 -11.42
C PHE A 288 -3.46 1.64 -10.71
N VAL A 289 -3.33 2.72 -11.45
CA VAL A 289 -3.56 4.09 -11.00
C VAL A 289 -4.46 4.80 -11.98
N ILE A 290 -5.52 5.43 -11.47
CA ILE A 290 -6.34 6.39 -12.21
C ILE A 290 -6.22 7.72 -11.50
N ALA A 291 -5.54 8.69 -12.11
CA ALA A 291 -5.33 10.01 -11.53
C ALA A 291 -5.76 11.11 -12.49
N ASP A 292 -6.35 12.16 -11.94
CA ASP A 292 -6.78 13.37 -12.66
C ASP A 292 -6.40 14.63 -11.89
N LYS A 293 -6.78 15.80 -12.41
CA LYS A 293 -6.51 17.10 -11.79
C LYS A 293 -5.03 17.30 -11.45
N GLU A 294 -4.68 17.42 -10.19
CA GLU A 294 -3.31 17.62 -9.69
C GLU A 294 -2.84 16.45 -8.81
N GLN A 295 -3.50 15.31 -8.90
CA GLN A 295 -3.15 14.13 -8.14
C GLN A 295 -1.73 13.65 -8.49
N HIS A 296 -1.05 13.12 -7.47
CA HIS A 296 0.30 12.57 -7.62
C HIS A 296 0.33 11.15 -7.07
N VAL A 297 0.83 10.20 -7.87
CA VAL A 297 1.02 8.80 -7.45
C VAL A 297 2.39 8.30 -7.87
N ASP A 298 3.20 7.93 -6.89
CA ASP A 298 4.55 7.40 -7.05
C ASP A 298 4.61 5.99 -6.47
N ASN A 299 4.83 4.98 -7.33
CA ASN A 299 5.08 3.60 -6.92
C ASN A 299 6.55 3.25 -7.16
N ASN A 300 7.22 2.79 -6.11
CA ASN A 300 8.60 2.34 -6.15
C ASN A 300 8.67 0.90 -5.66
N THR A 301 9.20 0.00 -6.47
CA THR A 301 9.27 -1.43 -6.17
C THR A 301 10.71 -1.93 -6.22
N LEU A 302 11.03 -2.84 -5.32
CA LEU A 302 12.24 -3.64 -5.34
C LEU A 302 11.87 -5.11 -5.16
N ILE A 303 12.14 -5.93 -6.16
CA ILE A 303 12.03 -7.38 -6.09
C ILE A 303 13.45 -7.94 -5.97
N ASP A 304 13.81 -8.48 -4.79
CA ASP A 304 15.15 -8.97 -4.44
C ASP A 304 15.18 -10.50 -4.49
N ASN A 305 15.64 -11.04 -5.61
CA ASN A 305 15.83 -12.48 -5.79
C ASN A 305 17.14 -12.90 -5.14
N ARG A 306 17.06 -13.51 -3.94
CA ARG A 306 18.22 -13.88 -3.12
C ARG A 306 18.71 -15.29 -3.34
N VAL A 307 17.84 -16.17 -3.84
CA VAL A 307 18.11 -17.60 -4.03
C VAL A 307 17.63 -18.08 -5.39
N SER A 308 18.05 -19.29 -5.77
CA SER A 308 17.75 -19.86 -7.09
C SER A 308 16.29 -20.32 -7.26
N HIS A 309 15.84 -20.42 -8.53
CA HIS A 309 14.54 -20.95 -8.95
C HIS A 309 13.35 -20.11 -8.46
N CYS A 310 13.53 -18.80 -8.30
CA CYS A 310 12.44 -17.89 -7.98
C CYS A 310 11.78 -17.33 -9.24
N THR A 311 10.49 -17.03 -9.15
CA THR A 311 9.71 -16.43 -10.23
C THR A 311 9.04 -15.16 -9.74
N SER A 312 9.13 -14.08 -10.53
CA SER A 312 8.45 -12.82 -10.21
C SER A 312 7.89 -12.17 -11.46
N HIS A 313 6.64 -11.69 -11.34
CA HIS A 313 5.94 -10.95 -12.39
C HIS A 313 5.48 -9.61 -11.83
N GLU A 314 5.76 -8.53 -12.55
CA GLU A 314 5.32 -7.20 -12.16
C GLU A 314 4.59 -6.50 -13.30
N LEU A 315 3.36 -6.00 -13.03
CA LEU A 315 2.56 -5.26 -13.98
C LEU A 315 1.94 -4.02 -13.33
N TYR A 316 2.39 -2.83 -13.75
CA TYR A 316 1.78 -1.55 -13.38
C TYR A 316 1.21 -0.80 -14.57
N LYS A 317 0.00 -0.26 -14.41
CA LYS A 317 -0.66 0.57 -15.40
C LYS A 317 -1.17 1.88 -14.82
N TYR A 318 -0.95 2.98 -15.56
CA TYR A 318 -1.42 4.30 -15.18
C TYR A 318 -2.32 4.88 -16.27
N VAL A 319 -3.44 5.45 -15.87
CA VAL A 319 -4.24 6.38 -16.69
C VAL A 319 -4.22 7.74 -16.01
N LEU A 320 -3.61 8.70 -16.69
CA LEU A 320 -3.35 10.05 -16.16
C LEU A 320 -4.09 11.08 -17.00
N ASP A 321 -4.92 11.88 -16.34
CA ASP A 321 -5.68 12.98 -16.95
C ASP A 321 -5.38 14.32 -16.27
N GLY A 322 -5.84 15.43 -16.85
CA GLY A 322 -5.61 16.77 -16.31
C GLY A 322 -4.12 17.10 -16.19
N ARG A 323 -3.69 17.56 -15.02
CA ARG A 323 -2.29 17.86 -14.66
C ARG A 323 -1.71 16.85 -13.67
N SER A 324 -2.28 15.65 -13.63
CA SER A 324 -1.83 14.61 -12.73
C SER A 324 -0.39 14.14 -13.06
N VAL A 325 0.27 13.62 -12.04
CA VAL A 325 1.64 13.12 -12.12
C VAL A 325 1.69 11.68 -11.66
N GLY A 326 2.15 10.80 -12.55
CA GLY A 326 2.51 9.43 -12.22
C GLY A 326 4.02 9.26 -12.17
N ALA A 327 4.49 8.45 -11.23
CA ALA A 327 5.86 7.98 -11.20
C ALA A 327 5.88 6.48 -10.92
N PHE A 328 6.73 5.77 -11.64
CA PHE A 328 6.99 4.36 -11.42
C PHE A 328 8.50 4.12 -11.48
N ALA A 329 9.06 3.52 -10.45
CA ALA A 329 10.44 3.06 -10.45
C ALA A 329 10.47 1.63 -9.92
N GLY A 330 10.63 0.67 -10.83
CA GLY A 330 10.73 -0.73 -10.52
C GLY A 330 12.18 -1.21 -10.61
N LYS A 331 12.60 -2.02 -9.65
CA LYS A 331 13.92 -2.63 -9.66
C LYS A 331 13.82 -4.14 -9.39
N VAL A 332 14.30 -4.92 -10.33
CA VAL A 332 14.54 -6.35 -10.12
C VAL A 332 16.03 -6.55 -9.84
N LEU A 333 16.32 -7.07 -8.65
CA LEU A 333 17.67 -7.42 -8.22
C LEU A 333 17.81 -8.95 -8.18
N VAL A 334 18.76 -9.48 -8.95
CA VAL A 334 19.10 -10.92 -8.94
C VAL A 334 20.48 -11.07 -8.35
N ARG A 335 20.54 -11.66 -7.15
CA ARG A 335 21.77 -11.82 -6.38
C ARG A 335 22.71 -12.87 -6.99
N GLU A 336 23.96 -12.80 -6.64
CA GLU A 336 24.94 -13.86 -6.95
C GLU A 336 24.42 -15.22 -6.41
N GLY A 337 24.41 -16.24 -7.26
CA GLY A 337 23.86 -17.55 -6.91
C GLY A 337 22.35 -17.72 -7.09
N ALA A 338 21.59 -16.67 -7.37
CA ALA A 338 20.15 -16.75 -7.68
C ALA A 338 19.89 -17.25 -9.12
N GLN A 339 20.48 -18.41 -9.44
CA GLN A 339 20.36 -19.02 -10.75
C GLN A 339 18.95 -19.52 -11.03
N LYS A 340 18.57 -19.66 -12.32
CA LYS A 340 17.23 -20.10 -12.75
C LYS A 340 16.10 -19.16 -12.31
N THR A 341 16.43 -17.91 -12.01
CA THR A 341 15.42 -16.87 -11.78
C THR A 341 14.69 -16.53 -13.10
N VAL A 342 13.38 -16.43 -13.00
CA VAL A 342 12.51 -15.91 -14.06
C VAL A 342 11.84 -14.64 -13.55
N SER A 343 12.06 -13.49 -14.21
CA SER A 343 11.48 -12.23 -13.77
C SER A 343 11.07 -11.37 -14.95
N ASP A 344 9.87 -10.83 -14.89
CA ASP A 344 9.43 -9.80 -15.85
C ASP A 344 8.80 -8.61 -15.14
N GLU A 345 9.14 -7.41 -15.58
CA GLU A 345 8.64 -6.14 -15.11
C GLU A 345 8.02 -5.36 -16.27
N VAL A 346 6.74 -5.05 -16.19
CA VAL A 346 6.00 -4.32 -17.21
C VAL A 346 5.32 -3.10 -16.63
N ASN A 347 5.65 -1.92 -17.16
CA ASN A 347 4.96 -0.68 -16.83
C ASN A 347 4.37 -0.04 -18.09
N ARG A 348 3.06 0.11 -18.16
CA ARG A 348 2.36 0.72 -19.31
C ARG A 348 1.54 1.92 -18.84
N ASN A 349 1.67 3.04 -19.53
CA ASN A 349 1.13 4.30 -19.06
C ASN A 349 0.40 5.02 -20.20
N LEU A 350 -0.79 5.54 -19.87
CA LEU A 350 -1.64 6.29 -20.78
C LEU A 350 -1.80 7.71 -20.23
N CYS A 351 -1.28 8.72 -20.94
CA CYS A 351 -1.53 10.12 -20.68
C CYS A 351 -2.71 10.59 -21.54
N ALA A 352 -3.87 10.79 -20.92
CA ALA A 352 -5.10 11.17 -21.63
C ALA A 352 -5.11 12.66 -22.03
N THR A 353 -4.31 13.50 -21.36
CA THR A 353 -4.10 14.93 -21.67
C THR A 353 -2.63 15.23 -21.89
N LYS A 354 -2.32 16.40 -22.48
CA LYS A 354 -0.94 16.84 -22.73
C LYS A 354 -0.24 17.36 -21.49
N GLU A 355 -0.99 17.77 -20.49
CA GLU A 355 -0.52 18.32 -19.23
C GLU A 355 -0.19 17.22 -18.22
N ALA A 356 -0.76 16.03 -18.37
CA ALA A 356 -0.44 14.87 -17.56
C ALA A 356 1.03 14.44 -17.79
N ARG A 357 1.69 14.02 -16.72
CA ARG A 357 3.11 13.64 -16.75
C ARG A 357 3.32 12.26 -16.17
N MET A 358 4.08 11.44 -16.87
CA MET A 358 4.52 10.14 -16.39
C MET A 358 6.05 10.05 -16.37
N TYR A 359 6.59 9.64 -15.24
CA TYR A 359 7.99 9.29 -15.07
C TYR A 359 8.07 7.78 -14.85
N THR A 360 8.83 7.07 -15.70
CA THR A 360 8.97 5.62 -15.59
C THR A 360 10.44 5.22 -15.69
N GLN A 361 10.87 4.37 -14.74
CA GLN A 361 12.25 3.96 -14.60
C GLN A 361 12.32 2.47 -14.20
N PRO A 362 12.14 1.54 -15.16
CA PRO A 362 12.39 0.13 -14.88
C PRO A 362 13.89 -0.15 -14.84
N MET A 363 14.35 -1.00 -13.90
CA MET A 363 15.76 -1.30 -13.67
C MET A 363 15.99 -2.80 -13.46
N LEU A 364 17.00 -3.35 -14.13
CA LEU A 364 17.51 -4.71 -13.89
C LEU A 364 18.93 -4.64 -13.35
N GLU A 365 19.19 -5.33 -12.25
CA GLU A 365 20.51 -5.49 -11.65
C GLU A 365 20.77 -6.97 -11.43
N ILE A 366 21.55 -7.59 -12.29
CA ILE A 366 21.65 -9.04 -12.42
C ILE A 366 23.09 -9.48 -12.18
N TYR A 367 23.30 -10.33 -11.17
CA TYR A 367 24.60 -10.90 -10.79
C TYR A 367 24.66 -12.43 -10.97
N ALA A 368 23.70 -13.04 -11.66
CA ALA A 368 23.66 -14.47 -11.98
C ALA A 368 23.59 -14.69 -13.50
N ASP A 369 24.20 -15.77 -13.98
CA ASP A 369 24.40 -16.01 -15.44
C ASP A 369 23.20 -16.74 -16.08
N ASP A 370 22.59 -17.68 -15.37
CA ASP A 370 21.53 -18.54 -15.91
C ASP A 370 20.16 -18.10 -15.42
N VAL A 371 19.66 -17.00 -16.01
CA VAL A 371 18.39 -16.37 -15.66
C VAL A 371 17.62 -15.92 -16.90
N LYS A 372 16.31 -15.69 -16.73
CA LYS A 372 15.43 -15.09 -17.74
C LYS A 372 14.77 -13.85 -17.14
N CYS A 373 15.34 -12.69 -17.39
CA CYS A 373 14.82 -11.43 -16.87
C CYS A 373 14.53 -10.46 -18.00
N SER A 374 13.39 -9.79 -17.92
CA SER A 374 13.01 -8.76 -18.87
C SER A 374 12.33 -7.60 -18.17
N HIS A 375 12.45 -6.41 -18.76
CA HIS A 375 11.64 -5.27 -18.36
C HIS A 375 11.13 -4.51 -19.59
N GLY A 376 10.00 -3.84 -19.43
CA GLY A 376 9.43 -3.03 -20.50
C GLY A 376 8.60 -1.88 -19.94
N SER A 377 8.77 -0.71 -20.54
CA SER A 377 8.01 0.48 -20.15
C SER A 377 7.52 1.22 -21.40
N THR A 378 6.29 1.72 -21.32
CA THR A 378 5.71 2.55 -22.38
C THR A 378 4.96 3.74 -21.78
N VAL A 379 5.06 4.89 -22.43
CA VAL A 379 4.22 6.05 -22.18
C VAL A 379 3.58 6.44 -23.50
N GLY A 380 2.27 6.44 -23.56
CA GLY A 380 1.52 6.72 -24.77
C GLY A 380 0.30 7.59 -24.53
N GLN A 381 -0.38 7.89 -25.62
CA GLN A 381 -1.68 8.54 -25.64
C GLN A 381 -2.74 7.56 -26.16
N LEU A 382 -4.02 7.94 -26.08
CA LEU A 382 -5.09 7.16 -26.69
C LEU A 382 -4.83 6.96 -28.18
N ASN A 383 -5.08 5.75 -28.66
CA ASN A 383 -4.88 5.41 -30.06
C ASN A 383 -5.91 6.12 -30.96
N ASP A 384 -5.48 7.12 -31.73
CA ASP A 384 -6.34 7.91 -32.62
C ASP A 384 -7.03 7.05 -33.67
N ALA A 385 -6.38 5.99 -34.17
CA ALA A 385 -7.01 5.08 -35.13
C ALA A 385 -8.15 4.29 -34.50
N ALA A 386 -7.98 3.84 -33.24
CA ALA A 386 -9.03 3.17 -32.50
C ALA A 386 -10.19 4.13 -32.19
N LEU A 387 -9.89 5.37 -31.78
CA LEU A 387 -10.90 6.41 -31.56
C LEU A 387 -11.66 6.72 -32.86
N PHE A 388 -10.95 6.86 -33.97
CA PHE A 388 -11.57 7.10 -35.28
C PHE A 388 -12.48 5.94 -35.69
N TYR A 389 -12.04 4.71 -35.55
CA TYR A 389 -12.83 3.51 -35.85
C TYR A 389 -14.12 3.45 -35.02
N MET A 390 -14.04 3.71 -33.70
CA MET A 390 -15.21 3.71 -32.82
C MET A 390 -16.21 4.80 -33.22
N ARG A 391 -15.72 6.00 -33.59
CA ARG A 391 -16.56 7.09 -34.10
C ARG A 391 -17.27 6.73 -35.40
N GLN A 392 -16.62 6.02 -36.30
CA GLN A 392 -17.25 5.53 -37.55
C GLN A 392 -18.40 4.53 -37.26
N ARG A 393 -18.37 3.88 -36.11
CA ARG A 393 -19.44 3.02 -35.62
C ARG A 393 -20.53 3.74 -34.83
N GLY A 394 -20.51 5.07 -34.80
CA GLY A 394 -21.52 5.90 -34.14
C GLY A 394 -21.30 6.07 -32.63
N ILE A 395 -20.15 5.66 -32.08
CA ILE A 395 -19.84 5.85 -30.65
C ILE A 395 -19.35 7.29 -30.45
N PRO A 396 -19.98 8.06 -29.54
CA PRO A 396 -19.52 9.42 -29.23
C PRO A 396 -18.07 9.42 -28.72
N VAL A 397 -17.33 10.50 -29.04
CA VAL A 397 -15.89 10.62 -28.67
C VAL A 397 -15.65 10.39 -27.19
N LYS A 398 -16.48 10.97 -26.33
CA LYS A 398 -16.37 10.82 -24.86
C LYS A 398 -16.49 9.34 -24.46
N GLU A 399 -17.47 8.64 -24.98
CA GLU A 399 -17.69 7.23 -24.71
C GLU A 399 -16.59 6.34 -25.28
N ALA A 400 -16.10 6.65 -26.48
CA ALA A 400 -14.98 5.92 -27.10
C ALA A 400 -13.70 6.03 -26.28
N ARG A 401 -13.37 7.22 -25.74
CA ARG A 401 -12.23 7.42 -24.85
C ARG A 401 -12.37 6.59 -23.59
N LEU A 402 -13.51 6.66 -22.91
CA LEU A 402 -13.82 5.92 -21.70
C LEU A 402 -13.64 4.41 -21.91
N LEU A 403 -14.18 3.88 -23.01
CA LEU A 403 -14.06 2.44 -23.31
C LEU A 403 -12.60 2.00 -23.55
N LEU A 404 -11.77 2.83 -24.17
CA LEU A 404 -10.37 2.55 -24.38
C LEU A 404 -9.56 2.62 -23.05
N GLU A 405 -9.82 3.60 -22.20
CA GLU A 405 -9.21 3.75 -20.89
C GLU A 405 -9.59 2.57 -19.97
N PHE A 406 -10.87 2.19 -19.99
CA PHE A 406 -11.37 1.04 -19.26
C PHE A 406 -10.70 -0.27 -19.73
N ALA A 407 -10.66 -0.52 -21.05
CA ALA A 407 -10.00 -1.69 -21.59
C ALA A 407 -8.51 -1.75 -21.26
N PHE A 408 -7.85 -0.58 -21.19
CA PHE A 408 -6.44 -0.50 -20.81
C PHE A 408 -6.19 -0.94 -19.37
N ILE A 409 -7.03 -0.54 -18.42
CA ILE A 409 -6.90 -0.91 -17.00
C ILE A 409 -7.32 -2.36 -16.74
N ASN A 410 -8.28 -2.90 -17.50
CA ASN A 410 -8.84 -4.23 -17.27
C ASN A 410 -7.80 -5.34 -17.26
N GLU A 411 -6.71 -5.22 -17.99
CA GLU A 411 -5.62 -6.21 -17.96
C GLU A 411 -5.06 -6.44 -16.54
N VAL A 412 -5.05 -5.40 -15.68
CA VAL A 412 -4.64 -5.54 -14.28
C VAL A 412 -5.81 -6.03 -13.42
N VAL A 413 -7.02 -5.51 -13.65
CA VAL A 413 -8.21 -5.93 -12.89
C VAL A 413 -8.46 -7.43 -13.08
N ASP A 414 -8.26 -7.96 -14.29
CA ASP A 414 -8.45 -9.38 -14.62
C ASP A 414 -7.42 -10.31 -13.95
N LYS A 415 -6.30 -9.76 -13.41
CA LYS A 415 -5.34 -10.52 -12.60
C LYS A 415 -5.86 -10.82 -11.18
N ILE A 416 -6.90 -10.12 -10.74
CA ILE A 416 -7.48 -10.29 -9.40
C ILE A 416 -8.26 -11.60 -9.35
N THR A 417 -7.83 -12.51 -8.48
CA THR A 417 -8.39 -13.85 -8.34
C THR A 417 -9.68 -13.86 -7.52
N LEU A 418 -9.85 -12.88 -6.60
CA LEU A 418 -11.05 -12.72 -5.77
C LEU A 418 -12.19 -12.14 -6.62
N GLU A 419 -13.01 -13.02 -7.20
CA GLU A 419 -14.05 -12.67 -8.17
C GLU A 419 -14.99 -11.53 -7.74
N PRO A 420 -15.57 -11.51 -6.52
CA PRO A 420 -16.43 -10.40 -6.12
C PRO A 420 -15.69 -9.04 -6.06
N LEU A 421 -14.40 -9.06 -5.72
CA LEU A 421 -13.58 -7.85 -5.73
C LEU A 421 -13.29 -7.41 -7.17
N ARG A 422 -12.96 -8.34 -8.07
CA ARG A 422 -12.75 -8.07 -9.49
C ARG A 422 -13.97 -7.42 -10.12
N ASP A 423 -15.15 -7.97 -9.91
CA ASP A 423 -16.41 -7.43 -10.43
C ASP A 423 -16.70 -6.03 -9.86
N ARG A 424 -16.44 -5.85 -8.56
CA ARG A 424 -16.57 -4.53 -7.94
C ARG A 424 -15.59 -3.51 -8.52
N LEU A 425 -14.36 -3.92 -8.81
CA LEU A 425 -13.36 -3.03 -9.41
C LEU A 425 -13.73 -2.64 -10.84
N HIS A 426 -14.27 -3.54 -11.64
CA HIS A 426 -14.81 -3.18 -12.96
C HIS A 426 -15.86 -2.08 -12.83
N TYR A 427 -16.78 -2.22 -11.90
CA TYR A 427 -17.80 -1.21 -11.63
C TYR A 427 -17.19 0.12 -11.13
N LEU A 428 -16.25 0.08 -10.19
CA LEU A 428 -15.62 1.29 -9.64
C LEU A 428 -14.77 2.02 -10.68
N VAL A 429 -14.01 1.31 -11.50
CA VAL A 429 -13.21 1.88 -12.60
C VAL A 429 -14.12 2.55 -13.63
N GLU A 430 -15.24 1.91 -14.03
CA GLU A 430 -16.22 2.52 -14.92
C GLU A 430 -16.77 3.81 -14.31
N LYS A 431 -17.22 3.78 -13.06
CA LYS A 431 -17.72 4.95 -12.33
C LYS A 431 -16.68 6.06 -12.22
N ARG A 432 -15.42 5.70 -11.99
CA ARG A 432 -14.31 6.66 -11.91
C ARG A 432 -14.11 7.39 -13.23
N PHE A 433 -14.08 6.69 -14.36
CA PHE A 433 -13.94 7.30 -15.69
C PHE A 433 -15.18 8.10 -16.10
N ARG A 434 -16.37 7.74 -15.63
CA ARG A 434 -17.60 8.52 -15.85
C ARG A 434 -17.69 9.77 -14.97
N GLY A 435 -16.80 9.91 -13.96
CA GLY A 435 -16.89 10.98 -12.95
C GLY A 435 -18.03 10.75 -11.95
N GLU A 436 -18.46 9.52 -11.76
CA GLU A 436 -19.62 9.14 -10.95
C GLU A 436 -19.26 8.42 -9.62
N LEU A 437 -17.98 8.28 -9.28
CA LEU A 437 -17.56 7.63 -8.01
C LEU A 437 -18.07 8.35 -6.77
N CYS A 438 -18.53 9.55 -6.93
CA CYS A 438 -18.84 10.50 -5.88
C CYS A 438 -20.16 10.32 -5.15
N LYS A 439 -20.83 9.20 -5.20
CA LYS A 439 -22.06 8.94 -4.44
C LYS A 439 -21.86 8.26 -3.09
N CYS A 440 -20.64 8.06 -2.64
CA CYS A 440 -20.39 7.78 -1.24
C CYS A 440 -20.66 9.06 -0.44
N GLN A 441 -21.64 9.06 0.46
CA GLN A 441 -21.84 10.21 1.37
C GLN A 441 -20.53 10.45 2.12
N GLY A 442 -19.96 11.66 1.96
CA GLY A 442 -18.67 12.04 2.50
C GLY A 442 -17.51 12.04 1.51
N CYS A 443 -17.65 11.51 0.29
CA CYS A 443 -16.66 11.66 -0.75
C CYS A 443 -16.75 13.05 -1.36
N SER A 444 -15.70 13.87 -1.25
CA SER A 444 -15.66 15.26 -1.74
C SER A 444 -15.70 15.41 -3.27
N MET A 445 -15.70 14.30 -4.01
CA MET A 445 -15.75 14.30 -5.48
C MET A 445 -17.16 14.49 -6.05
N CYS A 446 -18.20 14.58 -5.19
CA CYS A 446 -19.60 14.69 -5.61
C CYS A 446 -20.17 16.09 -5.54
N LYS A 447 -19.37 17.09 -5.26
CA LYS A 447 -19.83 18.49 -5.25
C LYS A 447 -19.31 19.28 -6.42
#